data_217a1a7612369c505a987f829eed5130
#
_entry.id   217a1a7612369c505a987f829eed5130
#
_cell.length_a   1.000
_cell.length_b   1.000
_cell.length_c   1.000
_cell.angle_alpha   90.00
_cell.angle_beta   90.00
_cell.angle_gamma   90.00
#
_symmetry.space_group_name_H-M   'P 1'
#
loop_
_entity.id
_entity.type
_entity.pdbx_description
1 polymer ?
#
loop_
_entity_poly.entity_id
_entity_poly.type
_entity_poly.pdbx_seq_one_letter_code
_entity_poly.pdbx_strand_id
1 'polypeptide(L)'
;MEFDFTTAKTVTGFTLEQVVAELQKPLPASAYKPVPGASGLTDIDPAYLTEVATKVFGPAGFGWWFDFQPTDLVIAAEARTAKSGREYTVYTASLHKLIVRYRLIDASGKVLISEPITATGGNDNEVESYAVRGALTNAIGAAFAKLTWQLPVYKGQLSHRNAATFGDKKPATAKSAATARSATATDAAPESAGSNGHDAELEALLNFVIPPAIQSKHAGKKLSEVSAQVLEWYATKMAVTTPESQVLKDKAAALLALQLQPA
;
A
#
# COMPACT_ATOMS: atom_id res chain seq x y z
N MET A 1 7.30 -0.03 43.92
CA MET A 1 7.89 0.95 42.96
C MET A 1 6.92 1.13 41.83
N GLU A 2 6.56 2.37 41.52
CA GLU A 2 5.69 2.72 40.38
C GLU A 2 6.45 2.52 39.05
N PHE A 3 5.75 2.31 37.92
CA PHE A 3 6.38 2.20 36.62
C PHE A 3 6.88 3.57 36.16
N ASP A 4 8.13 3.65 35.72
CA ASP A 4 8.74 4.90 35.28
C ASP A 4 8.62 5.07 33.74
N PHE A 5 7.68 5.85 33.33
CA PHE A 5 7.45 6.17 31.91
C PHE A 5 8.59 6.96 31.26
N THR A 6 9.41 7.70 32.03
CA THR A 6 10.49 8.51 31.48
C THR A 6 11.65 7.66 30.96
N THR A 7 11.82 6.46 31.51
CA THR A 7 12.85 5.49 31.10
C THR A 7 12.28 4.34 30.28
N ALA A 8 10.95 4.32 30.07
CA ALA A 8 10.24 3.24 29.39
C ALA A 8 10.69 3.05 27.95
N LYS A 9 10.94 1.80 27.57
CA LYS A 9 11.33 1.38 26.22
C LYS A 9 10.51 0.17 25.78
N THR A 10 10.37 0.01 24.47
CA THR A 10 9.85 -1.23 23.90
C THR A 10 10.83 -2.39 24.15
N VAL A 11 10.42 -3.61 23.88
CA VAL A 11 11.28 -4.80 23.97
C VAL A 11 12.54 -4.70 23.10
N THR A 12 12.45 -3.94 22.00
CA THR A 12 13.57 -3.67 21.06
C THR A 12 14.41 -2.46 21.47
N GLY A 13 14.08 -1.77 22.56
CA GLY A 13 14.85 -0.67 23.11
C GLY A 13 14.45 0.72 22.64
N PHE A 14 13.40 0.88 21.83
CA PHE A 14 12.90 2.19 21.41
C PHE A 14 12.22 2.91 22.56
N THR A 15 12.58 4.17 22.81
CA THR A 15 11.81 5.08 23.69
C THR A 15 10.46 5.43 23.06
N LEU A 16 9.50 5.92 23.86
CA LEU A 16 8.18 6.31 23.34
C LEU A 16 8.27 7.37 22.23
N GLU A 17 9.19 8.32 22.36
CA GLU A 17 9.44 9.33 21.32
C GLU A 17 9.96 8.70 20.04
N GLN A 18 10.92 7.79 20.14
CA GLN A 18 11.44 7.05 18.99
C GLN A 18 10.39 6.14 18.34
N VAL A 19 9.49 5.54 19.14
CA VAL A 19 8.35 4.77 18.61
C VAL A 19 7.49 5.65 17.70
N VAL A 20 7.08 6.83 18.17
CA VAL A 20 6.26 7.77 17.39
C VAL A 20 7.00 8.19 16.11
N ALA A 21 8.27 8.55 16.23
CA ALA A 21 9.08 8.96 15.09
C ALA A 21 9.23 7.84 14.06
N GLU A 22 9.45 6.60 14.48
CA GLU A 22 9.63 5.45 13.59
C GLU A 22 8.33 5.06 12.90
N LEU A 23 7.20 5.07 13.61
CA LEU A 23 5.88 4.76 13.05
C LEU A 23 5.43 5.78 11.99
N GLN A 24 5.91 7.01 12.04
CA GLN A 24 5.58 8.07 11.09
C GLN A 24 6.52 8.13 9.89
N LYS A 25 7.64 7.41 9.91
CA LYS A 25 8.58 7.42 8.79
C LYS A 25 7.91 6.95 7.51
N PRO A 26 8.16 7.63 6.38
CA PRO A 26 7.72 7.14 5.09
C PRO A 26 8.27 5.73 4.83
N LEU A 27 7.43 4.88 4.28
CA LEU A 27 7.79 3.57 3.76
C LEU A 27 8.34 3.70 2.33
N PRO A 28 8.96 2.65 1.78
CA PRO A 28 9.28 2.62 0.35
C PRO A 28 8.05 2.92 -0.51
N ALA A 29 8.23 3.56 -1.65
CA ALA A 29 7.12 3.96 -2.53
C ALA A 29 6.22 2.79 -2.93
N SER A 30 6.79 1.59 -3.06
CA SER A 30 6.06 0.34 -3.35
C SER A 30 5.04 -0.07 -2.27
N ALA A 31 5.16 0.46 -1.04
CA ALA A 31 4.21 0.19 0.03
C ALA A 31 2.85 0.87 -0.19
N TYR A 32 2.81 1.92 -0.99
CA TYR A 32 1.62 2.74 -1.20
C TYR A 32 0.95 2.39 -2.53
N LYS A 33 -0.29 1.93 -2.46
CA LYS A 33 -1.07 1.48 -3.63
C LYS A 33 -2.35 2.29 -3.76
N PRO A 34 -2.87 2.52 -4.98
CA PRO A 34 -4.20 3.11 -5.14
C PRO A 34 -5.25 2.12 -4.64
N VAL A 35 -6.26 2.62 -3.92
CA VAL A 35 -7.44 1.81 -3.56
C VAL A 35 -8.28 1.59 -4.82
N PRO A 36 -8.55 0.32 -5.22
CA PRO A 36 -9.39 0.03 -6.37
C PRO A 36 -10.79 0.65 -6.22
N GLY A 37 -11.25 1.36 -7.26
CA GLY A 37 -12.58 1.98 -7.26
C GLY A 37 -12.73 3.25 -6.43
N ALA A 38 -11.71 3.66 -5.67
CA ALA A 38 -11.74 4.86 -4.84
C ALA A 38 -10.66 5.85 -5.30
N SER A 39 -11.04 6.78 -6.19
CA SER A 39 -10.11 7.76 -6.74
C SER A 39 -9.48 8.64 -5.64
N GLY A 40 -8.17 8.64 -5.56
CA GLY A 40 -7.40 9.50 -4.65
C GLY A 40 -7.10 8.89 -3.28
N LEU A 41 -7.68 7.75 -2.93
CA LEU A 41 -7.33 7.05 -1.69
C LEU A 41 -6.08 6.19 -1.89
N THR A 42 -5.29 6.09 -0.83
CA THR A 42 -4.05 5.30 -0.79
C THR A 42 -4.22 4.17 0.22
N ASP A 43 -3.99 2.96 -0.24
CA ASP A 43 -3.82 1.78 0.58
C ASP A 43 -2.35 1.59 0.93
N ILE A 44 -2.08 0.97 2.07
CA ILE A 44 -0.72 0.67 2.54
C ILE A 44 -0.59 -0.84 2.63
N ASP A 45 0.40 -1.40 1.95
CA ASP A 45 0.64 -2.84 1.99
C ASP A 45 0.87 -3.31 3.43
N PRO A 46 0.03 -4.22 3.95
CA PRO A 46 0.07 -4.63 5.35
C PRO A 46 1.34 -5.38 5.75
N ALA A 47 2.12 -5.88 4.80
CA ALA A 47 3.41 -6.51 5.10
C ALA A 47 4.36 -5.52 5.77
N TYR A 48 4.38 -4.26 5.30
CA TYR A 48 5.19 -3.20 5.91
C TYR A 48 4.75 -2.84 7.34
N LEU A 49 3.44 -2.97 7.64
CA LEU A 49 2.97 -2.79 9.02
C LEU A 49 3.62 -3.81 9.95
N THR A 50 3.60 -5.09 9.57
CA THR A 50 4.18 -6.16 10.36
C THR A 50 5.69 -5.98 10.52
N GLU A 51 6.40 -5.58 9.47
CA GLU A 51 7.83 -5.27 9.49
C GLU A 51 8.15 -4.15 10.49
N VAL A 52 7.47 -3.00 10.36
CA VAL A 52 7.70 -1.84 11.24
C VAL A 52 7.28 -2.16 12.69
N ALA A 53 6.14 -2.83 12.90
CA ALA A 53 5.70 -3.24 14.23
C ALA A 53 6.72 -4.19 14.89
N THR A 54 7.26 -5.15 14.14
CA THR A 54 8.30 -6.06 14.63
C THR A 54 9.59 -5.31 14.96
N LYS A 55 10.02 -4.38 14.10
CA LYS A 55 11.20 -3.54 14.33
C LYS A 55 11.05 -2.71 15.61
N VAL A 56 9.90 -2.08 15.80
CA VAL A 56 9.67 -1.10 16.89
C VAL A 56 9.33 -1.80 18.20
N PHE A 57 8.41 -2.74 18.19
CA PHE A 57 7.88 -3.37 19.40
C PHE A 57 8.49 -4.76 19.69
N GLY A 58 9.12 -5.38 18.71
CA GLY A 58 9.56 -6.78 18.75
C GLY A 58 8.57 -7.72 18.04
N PRO A 59 8.87 -9.03 18.00
CA PRO A 59 8.02 -10.02 17.35
C PRO A 59 6.61 -10.04 17.93
N ALA A 60 5.62 -10.31 17.06
CA ALA A 60 4.25 -10.53 17.49
C ALA A 60 4.17 -11.68 18.52
N GLY A 61 3.34 -11.52 19.54
CA GLY A 61 3.23 -12.41 20.69
C GLY A 61 4.22 -12.11 21.82
N PHE A 62 5.33 -11.40 21.57
CA PHE A 62 6.31 -10.99 22.58
C PHE A 62 6.31 -9.50 22.87
N GLY A 63 6.51 -8.67 21.86
CA GLY A 63 6.57 -7.22 22.00
C GLY A 63 5.23 -6.55 21.82
N TRP A 64 4.41 -7.10 20.95
CA TRP A 64 3.03 -6.69 20.72
C TRP A 64 2.18 -7.90 20.35
N TRP A 65 0.87 -7.81 20.49
CA TRP A 65 -0.11 -8.83 20.11
C TRP A 65 -1.48 -8.22 19.92
N PHE A 66 -2.40 -9.02 19.39
CA PHE A 66 -3.79 -8.65 19.24
C PHE A 66 -4.70 -9.80 19.69
N ASP A 67 -5.89 -9.44 20.13
CA ASP A 67 -6.94 -10.33 20.55
C ASP A 67 -8.31 -9.86 20.00
N PHE A 68 -9.19 -10.80 19.75
CA PHE A 68 -10.62 -10.56 19.48
C PHE A 68 -11.44 -11.77 19.94
N GLN A 69 -12.72 -11.57 20.22
CA GLN A 69 -13.61 -12.67 20.50
C GLN A 69 -14.22 -13.20 19.20
N PRO A 70 -14.50 -14.50 19.07
CA PRO A 70 -15.18 -15.06 17.89
C PRO A 70 -16.50 -14.35 17.57
N THR A 71 -17.22 -13.87 18.59
CA THR A 71 -18.47 -13.10 18.47
C THR A 71 -18.28 -11.68 17.90
N ASP A 72 -17.05 -11.17 17.89
CA ASP A 72 -16.74 -9.87 17.30
C ASP A 72 -16.59 -9.95 15.77
N LEU A 73 -16.45 -11.15 15.21
CA LEU A 73 -16.35 -11.39 13.78
C LEU A 73 -17.70 -11.85 13.23
N VAL A 74 -18.26 -11.06 12.32
CA VAL A 74 -19.50 -11.38 11.59
C VAL A 74 -19.16 -11.58 10.12
N ILE A 75 -19.67 -12.67 9.54
CA ILE A 75 -19.50 -12.99 8.12
C ILE A 75 -20.90 -13.07 7.50
N ALA A 76 -21.14 -12.27 6.47
CA ALA A 76 -22.32 -12.33 5.62
C ALA A 76 -21.94 -12.83 4.23
N ALA A 77 -22.80 -13.66 3.62
CA ALA A 77 -22.63 -14.15 2.27
C ALA A 77 -23.79 -13.63 1.40
N GLU A 78 -23.47 -13.05 0.26
CA GLU A 78 -24.44 -12.51 -0.69
C GLU A 78 -24.17 -13.10 -2.08
N ALA A 79 -25.19 -13.71 -2.69
CA ALA A 79 -25.11 -14.14 -4.08
C ALA A 79 -25.26 -12.93 -5.00
N ARG A 80 -24.35 -12.77 -5.96
CA ARG A 80 -24.35 -11.70 -6.94
C ARG A 80 -24.23 -12.26 -8.36
N THR A 81 -24.73 -11.52 -9.32
CA THR A 81 -24.60 -11.85 -10.74
C THR A 81 -23.75 -10.78 -11.44
N ALA A 82 -22.66 -11.20 -12.04
CA ALA A 82 -21.83 -10.34 -12.86
C ALA A 82 -22.56 -9.91 -14.14
N LYS A 83 -22.12 -8.83 -14.78
CA LYS A 83 -22.65 -8.37 -16.08
C LYS A 83 -22.55 -9.42 -17.18
N SER A 84 -21.66 -10.40 -17.05
CA SER A 84 -21.48 -11.53 -17.95
C SER A 84 -22.47 -12.67 -17.71
N GLY A 85 -23.37 -12.58 -16.72
CA GLY A 85 -24.29 -13.63 -16.30
C GLY A 85 -23.65 -14.65 -15.33
N ARG A 86 -22.37 -14.53 -14.96
CA ARG A 86 -21.71 -15.42 -13.98
C ARG A 86 -22.27 -15.13 -12.59
N GLU A 87 -22.81 -16.16 -11.97
CA GLU A 87 -23.15 -16.14 -10.54
C GLU A 87 -21.90 -16.34 -9.68
N TYR A 88 -21.82 -15.61 -8.58
CA TYR A 88 -20.74 -15.73 -7.60
C TYR A 88 -21.23 -15.26 -6.23
N THR A 89 -20.56 -15.72 -5.18
CA THR A 89 -20.84 -15.29 -3.80
C THR A 89 -19.80 -14.29 -3.36
N VAL A 90 -20.22 -13.20 -2.73
CA VAL A 90 -19.36 -12.25 -2.04
C VAL A 90 -19.52 -12.46 -0.54
N TYR A 91 -18.42 -12.70 0.13
CA TYR A 91 -18.34 -12.77 1.59
C TYR A 91 -17.90 -11.42 2.13
N THR A 92 -18.71 -10.82 2.99
CA THR A 92 -18.40 -9.61 3.72
C THR A 92 -18.04 -9.99 5.16
N ALA A 93 -16.77 -9.84 5.52
CA ALA A 93 -16.32 -10.04 6.90
C ALA A 93 -16.23 -8.69 7.61
N SER A 94 -16.85 -8.58 8.79
CA SER A 94 -16.84 -7.40 9.65
C SER A 94 -16.32 -7.78 11.04
N LEU A 95 -15.17 -7.24 11.43
CA LEU A 95 -14.60 -7.39 12.77
C LEU A 95 -14.93 -6.16 13.60
N HIS A 96 -15.88 -6.30 14.53
CA HIS A 96 -16.43 -5.19 15.32
C HIS A 96 -15.51 -4.73 16.43
N LYS A 97 -14.64 -5.61 16.93
CA LYS A 97 -13.69 -5.28 17.99
C LYS A 97 -12.43 -6.14 17.87
N LEU A 98 -11.31 -5.47 17.63
CA LEU A 98 -9.97 -6.02 17.78
C LEU A 98 -9.26 -5.21 18.85
N ILE A 99 -8.46 -5.84 19.67
CA ILE A 99 -7.65 -5.21 20.72
C ILE A 99 -6.19 -5.45 20.40
N VAL A 100 -5.40 -4.39 20.27
CA VAL A 100 -3.94 -4.46 20.19
C VAL A 100 -3.35 -4.02 21.51
N ARG A 101 -2.28 -4.70 21.93
CA ARG A 101 -1.46 -4.33 23.09
C ARG A 101 0.01 -4.45 22.75
N TYR A 102 0.85 -3.72 23.45
CA TYR A 102 2.30 -3.82 23.37
C TYR A 102 2.93 -3.75 24.76
N ARG A 103 4.18 -4.14 24.83
CA ARG A 103 4.96 -4.24 26.09
C ARG A 103 5.98 -3.12 26.14
N LEU A 104 6.11 -2.52 27.35
CA LEU A 104 7.15 -1.59 27.71
C LEU A 104 7.95 -2.14 28.90
N ILE A 105 9.22 -1.75 29.01
CA ILE A 105 10.12 -2.11 30.07
C ILE A 105 10.80 -0.84 30.55
N ASP A 106 10.78 -0.52 31.84
CA ASP A 106 11.51 0.61 32.41
C ASP A 106 12.96 0.26 32.78
N ALA A 107 13.74 1.26 33.21
CA ALA A 107 15.14 1.07 33.58
C ALA A 107 15.34 0.09 34.75
N SER A 108 14.32 -0.15 35.59
CA SER A 108 14.37 -1.14 36.66
C SER A 108 14.06 -2.56 36.19
N GLY A 109 13.72 -2.75 34.93
CA GLY A 109 13.28 -4.02 34.35
C GLY A 109 11.81 -4.34 34.61
N LYS A 110 11.05 -3.42 35.17
CA LYS A 110 9.61 -3.59 35.38
C LYS A 110 8.88 -3.52 34.05
N VAL A 111 7.95 -4.46 33.85
CA VAL A 111 7.17 -4.60 32.62
C VAL A 111 5.80 -3.94 32.80
N LEU A 112 5.40 -3.15 31.81
CA LEU A 112 4.05 -2.63 31.66
C LEU A 112 3.47 -3.11 30.33
N ILE A 113 2.23 -3.57 30.38
CA ILE A 113 1.41 -3.84 29.19
C ILE A 113 0.57 -2.60 28.93
N SER A 114 0.53 -2.15 27.68
CA SER A 114 -0.29 -0.99 27.29
C SER A 114 -1.76 -1.23 27.58
N GLU A 115 -2.50 -0.16 27.80
CA GLU A 115 -3.95 -0.21 27.73
C GLU A 115 -4.44 -0.71 26.36
N PRO A 116 -5.64 -1.29 26.29
CA PRO A 116 -6.17 -1.84 25.06
C PRO A 116 -6.40 -0.77 24.00
N ILE A 117 -5.80 -0.96 22.83
CA ILE A 117 -6.05 -0.14 21.64
C ILE A 117 -7.08 -0.87 20.79
N THR A 118 -8.33 -0.43 20.85
CA THR A 118 -9.42 -1.08 20.12
C THR A 118 -9.55 -0.55 18.70
N ALA A 119 -9.90 -1.42 17.77
CA ALA A 119 -10.17 -1.06 16.36
C ALA A 119 -11.22 -1.97 15.75
N THR A 120 -11.72 -1.57 14.60
CA THR A 120 -12.64 -2.34 13.76
C THR A 120 -12.03 -2.54 12.38
N GLY A 121 -12.46 -3.57 11.65
CA GLY A 121 -12.04 -3.80 10.28
C GLY A 121 -13.10 -4.52 9.48
N GLY A 122 -13.10 -4.33 8.17
CA GLY A 122 -14.00 -5.01 7.27
C GLY A 122 -13.31 -5.30 5.95
N ASN A 123 -13.77 -6.33 5.25
CA ASN A 123 -13.31 -6.67 3.91
C ASN A 123 -14.31 -7.55 3.18
N ASP A 124 -14.43 -7.35 1.87
CA ASP A 124 -15.23 -8.15 0.97
C ASP A 124 -14.34 -8.99 0.06
N ASN A 125 -14.71 -10.25 -0.15
CA ASN A 125 -13.99 -11.13 -1.09
C ASN A 125 -14.90 -12.24 -1.61
N GLU A 126 -14.63 -12.79 -2.80
CA GLU A 126 -15.29 -13.99 -3.33
C GLU A 126 -14.86 -15.26 -2.57
N VAL A 127 -13.80 -15.21 -1.77
CA VAL A 127 -13.31 -16.29 -0.92
C VAL A 127 -13.42 -15.87 0.54
N GLU A 128 -14.19 -16.63 1.33
CA GLU A 128 -14.50 -16.32 2.74
C GLU A 128 -13.23 -16.08 3.58
N SER A 129 -12.26 -16.99 3.50
CA SER A 129 -11.01 -16.87 4.28
C SER A 129 -10.21 -15.62 3.94
N TYR A 130 -10.30 -15.12 2.70
CA TYR A 130 -9.67 -13.86 2.30
C TYR A 130 -10.45 -12.65 2.80
N ALA A 131 -11.79 -12.71 2.85
CA ALA A 131 -12.59 -11.68 3.49
C ALA A 131 -12.21 -11.54 4.97
N VAL A 132 -12.17 -12.67 5.70
CA VAL A 132 -11.79 -12.70 7.13
C VAL A 132 -10.36 -12.16 7.36
N ARG A 133 -9.40 -12.65 6.57
CA ARG A 133 -8.01 -12.18 6.69
C ARG A 133 -7.88 -10.68 6.39
N GLY A 134 -8.59 -10.18 5.39
CA GLY A 134 -8.62 -8.76 5.07
C GLY A 134 -9.22 -7.92 6.19
N ALA A 135 -10.35 -8.35 6.77
CA ALA A 135 -10.97 -7.66 7.90
C ALA A 135 -10.03 -7.58 9.10
N LEU A 136 -9.33 -8.67 9.44
CA LEU A 136 -8.34 -8.71 10.51
C LEU A 136 -7.17 -7.76 10.23
N THR A 137 -6.61 -7.80 9.04
CA THR A 137 -5.50 -6.94 8.61
C THR A 137 -5.88 -5.46 8.69
N ASN A 138 -7.08 -5.11 8.20
CA ASN A 138 -7.59 -3.75 8.26
C ASN A 138 -7.80 -3.27 9.71
N ALA A 139 -8.28 -4.15 10.60
CA ALA A 139 -8.44 -3.82 12.02
C ALA A 139 -7.09 -3.57 12.71
N ILE A 140 -6.06 -4.39 12.43
CA ILE A 140 -4.71 -4.19 12.94
C ILE A 140 -4.16 -2.85 12.43
N GLY A 141 -4.28 -2.55 11.14
CA GLY A 141 -3.87 -1.27 10.57
C GLY A 141 -4.55 -0.07 11.23
N ALA A 142 -5.86 -0.17 11.47
CA ALA A 142 -6.63 0.86 12.16
C ALA A 142 -6.22 1.05 13.64
N ALA A 143 -5.81 -0.02 14.34
CA ALA A 143 -5.25 0.08 15.69
C ALA A 143 -3.90 0.81 15.68
N PHE A 144 -3.00 0.45 14.79
CA PHE A 144 -1.68 1.09 14.66
C PHE A 144 -1.77 2.54 14.18
N ALA A 145 -2.79 2.90 13.39
CA ALA A 145 -3.05 4.30 13.02
C ALA A 145 -3.30 5.18 14.26
N LYS A 146 -3.89 4.64 15.34
CA LYS A 146 -4.04 5.33 16.64
C LYS A 146 -2.71 5.53 17.36
N LEU A 147 -1.70 4.74 17.04
CA LEU A 147 -0.30 4.92 17.47
C LEU A 147 0.49 5.83 16.51
N THR A 148 -0.18 6.57 15.64
CA THR A 148 0.40 7.48 14.63
C THR A 148 1.10 6.81 13.44
N TRP A 149 0.92 5.48 13.25
CA TRP A 149 1.49 4.78 12.10
C TRP A 149 0.99 5.39 10.79
N GLN A 150 1.95 5.78 9.95
CA GLN A 150 1.71 6.41 8.65
C GLN A 150 0.73 7.61 8.71
N LEU A 151 0.80 8.38 9.80
CA LEU A 151 -0.04 9.57 10.00
C LEU A 151 -0.04 10.55 8.81
N PRO A 152 1.08 10.76 8.06
CA PRO A 152 1.08 11.58 6.85
C PRO A 152 0.10 11.10 5.77
N VAL A 153 -0.16 9.79 5.63
CA VAL A 153 -1.14 9.25 4.68
C VAL A 153 -2.55 9.64 5.12
N TYR A 154 -2.88 9.45 6.40
CA TYR A 154 -4.19 9.79 6.94
C TYR A 154 -4.45 11.31 6.94
N LYS A 155 -3.41 12.13 6.96
CA LYS A 155 -3.49 13.59 6.77
C LYS A 155 -3.55 14.01 5.29
N GLY A 156 -3.51 13.08 4.34
CA GLY A 156 -3.48 13.38 2.90
C GLY A 156 -2.19 14.05 2.41
N GLN A 157 -1.13 14.03 3.21
CA GLN A 157 0.18 14.60 2.88
C GLN A 157 1.03 13.64 2.04
N LEU A 158 0.89 12.34 2.29
CA LEU A 158 1.57 11.25 1.62
C LEU A 158 0.55 10.35 0.91
N SER A 159 0.84 9.97 -0.31
CA SER A 159 -0.03 9.11 -1.13
C SER A 159 0.80 8.29 -2.11
N HIS A 160 0.20 7.29 -2.73
CA HIS A 160 0.82 6.52 -3.81
C HIS A 160 1.30 7.39 -5.00
N ARG A 161 0.81 8.63 -5.13
CA ARG A 161 1.18 9.55 -6.22
C ARG A 161 2.44 10.36 -5.91
N ASN A 162 2.76 10.59 -4.64
CA ASN A 162 3.90 11.41 -4.23
C ASN A 162 4.89 10.67 -3.32
N ALA A 163 4.71 9.36 -3.12
CA ALA A 163 5.54 8.57 -2.21
C ALA A 163 7.02 8.58 -2.62
N ALA A 164 7.32 8.52 -3.91
CA ALA A 164 8.69 8.53 -4.42
C ALA A 164 9.44 9.85 -4.17
N THR A 165 8.72 10.96 -4.00
CA THR A 165 9.30 12.30 -3.78
C THR A 165 9.00 12.85 -2.38
N PHE A 166 8.31 12.07 -1.55
CA PHE A 166 7.96 12.48 -0.19
C PHE A 166 9.18 12.33 0.71
N GLY A 167 9.68 13.42 1.21
CA GLY A 167 10.91 13.45 2.02
C GLY A 167 12.02 14.26 1.37
N ASP A 168 12.05 14.41 0.06
CA ASP A 168 13.00 15.28 -0.67
C ASP A 168 12.62 16.77 -0.56
N LYS A 169 11.40 17.07 -0.13
CA LYS A 169 10.92 18.43 0.10
C LYS A 169 11.19 18.86 1.54
N LYS A 170 12.16 19.75 1.74
CA LYS A 170 12.33 20.57 2.93
C LYS A 170 10.97 21.12 3.39
N PRO A 171 10.61 21.11 4.68
CA PRO A 171 9.28 21.50 5.13
C PRO A 171 8.97 22.93 4.67
N ALA A 172 8.03 23.06 3.75
CA ALA A 172 7.45 24.34 3.40
C ALA A 172 6.55 24.77 4.56
N THR A 173 6.88 25.87 5.19
CA THR A 173 6.04 26.57 6.16
C THR A 173 4.60 26.67 5.65
N ALA A 174 3.67 26.27 6.48
CA ALA A 174 2.24 26.31 6.21
C ALA A 174 1.81 27.67 5.66
N LYS A 175 1.35 27.69 4.41
CA LYS A 175 0.50 28.77 3.90
C LYS A 175 -0.80 28.17 3.38
N SER A 176 -1.83 28.63 4.00
CA SER A 176 -3.26 28.60 3.73
C SER A 176 -3.67 28.23 2.31
N ALA A 177 -4.66 27.36 2.24
CA ALA A 177 -5.43 27.05 1.05
C ALA A 177 -6.18 28.28 0.54
N ALA A 178 -6.06 28.57 -0.74
CA ALA A 178 -7.14 29.11 -1.58
C ALA A 178 -6.74 29.11 -3.05
N THR A 179 -7.65 28.59 -3.86
CA THR A 179 -7.98 28.97 -5.24
C THR A 179 -7.20 28.33 -6.39
N ALA A 180 -7.98 27.55 -7.13
CA ALA A 180 -7.72 27.04 -8.48
C ALA A 180 -7.46 28.16 -9.50
N ARG A 181 -6.63 27.89 -10.49
CA ARG A 181 -6.92 28.02 -11.94
C ARG A 181 -5.67 27.87 -12.79
N SER A 182 -5.74 26.92 -13.69
CA SER A 182 -5.41 26.91 -15.12
C SER A 182 -4.17 27.67 -15.64
N ALA A 183 -3.32 26.99 -16.33
CA ALA A 183 -2.92 27.14 -17.73
C ALA A 183 -1.43 26.89 -18.02
N THR A 184 -1.22 26.02 -18.99
CA THR A 184 -0.27 26.04 -20.13
C THR A 184 1.25 26.08 -19.93
N ALA A 185 1.84 24.97 -20.36
CA ALA A 185 2.96 24.78 -21.31
C ALA A 185 4.27 25.60 -21.17
N THR A 186 5.39 24.96 -21.16
CA THR A 186 6.41 24.86 -22.21
C THR A 186 7.80 24.62 -21.63
N ASP A 187 8.44 23.59 -22.16
CA ASP A 187 9.86 23.39 -22.47
C ASP A 187 10.98 23.58 -21.43
N ALA A 188 11.78 22.58 -21.45
CA ALA A 188 13.25 22.51 -21.42
C ALA A 188 13.82 21.54 -20.36
N ALA A 189 14.34 20.43 -20.86
CA ALA A 189 15.36 19.61 -20.18
C ALA A 189 16.64 20.42 -20.04
N PRO A 190 17.53 20.08 -19.09
CA PRO A 190 18.60 19.17 -19.48
C PRO A 190 19.02 18.11 -18.40
N GLU A 191 19.51 17.02 -18.95
CA GLU A 191 20.46 16.02 -18.48
C GLU A 191 21.21 16.25 -17.16
N SER A 192 21.29 15.21 -16.28
CA SER A 192 22.37 14.25 -16.32
C SER A 192 22.40 13.31 -15.11
N ALA A 193 22.60 12.08 -15.46
CA ALA A 193 23.57 11.11 -14.96
C ALA A 193 23.26 10.33 -13.66
N GLY A 194 23.05 9.02 -13.85
CA GLY A 194 23.53 8.00 -12.94
C GLY A 194 22.44 7.19 -12.22
N SER A 195 21.61 6.47 -12.95
CA SER A 195 20.97 5.26 -12.43
C SER A 195 21.12 4.12 -13.42
N ASN A 196 21.29 2.92 -12.90
CA ASN A 196 21.57 1.68 -13.62
C ASN A 196 20.65 1.50 -14.83
N GLY A 197 21.21 1.09 -15.98
CA GLY A 197 20.51 0.96 -17.26
C GLY A 197 19.24 0.12 -17.23
N HIS A 198 19.05 -0.70 -16.21
CA HIS A 198 17.89 -1.55 -16.00
C HIS A 198 16.64 -0.78 -15.57
N ASP A 199 16.78 0.23 -14.70
CA ASP A 199 15.66 1.05 -14.22
C ASP A 199 15.14 1.97 -15.32
N ALA A 200 16.04 2.52 -16.14
CA ALA A 200 15.68 3.36 -17.28
C ALA A 200 14.93 2.56 -18.38
N GLU A 201 15.33 1.32 -18.61
CA GLU A 201 14.66 0.42 -19.56
C GLU A 201 13.27 0.03 -19.07
N LEU A 202 13.12 -0.31 -17.79
CA LEU A 202 11.83 -0.60 -17.17
C LEU A 202 10.88 0.60 -17.24
N GLU A 203 11.37 1.79 -16.95
CA GLU A 203 10.58 3.01 -17.01
C GLU A 203 10.14 3.33 -18.46
N ALA A 204 11.02 3.15 -19.43
CA ALA A 204 10.69 3.32 -20.83
C ALA A 204 9.59 2.33 -21.31
N LEU A 205 9.63 1.09 -20.83
CA LEU A 205 8.61 0.08 -21.12
C LEU A 205 7.27 0.40 -20.46
N LEU A 206 7.26 0.82 -19.19
CA LEU A 206 6.07 1.21 -18.46
C LEU A 206 5.36 2.43 -19.08
N ASN A 207 6.12 3.37 -19.63
CA ASN A 207 5.62 4.57 -20.28
C ASN A 207 5.28 4.38 -21.77
N PHE A 208 5.51 3.19 -22.36
CA PHE A 208 5.16 2.93 -23.75
C PHE A 208 3.64 3.03 -23.96
N VAL A 209 3.21 3.90 -24.88
CA VAL A 209 1.81 4.12 -25.21
C VAL A 209 1.36 3.14 -26.30
N ILE A 210 0.27 2.43 -26.06
CA ILE A 210 -0.32 1.49 -27.02
C ILE A 210 -0.78 2.27 -28.27
N PRO A 211 -0.26 1.97 -29.45
CA PRO A 211 -0.55 2.72 -30.66
C PRO A 211 -2.05 2.77 -30.97
N PRO A 212 -2.61 3.93 -31.35
CA PRO A 212 -4.04 4.06 -31.71
C PRO A 212 -4.43 3.20 -32.92
N ALA A 213 -3.47 2.88 -33.79
CA ALA A 213 -3.66 2.00 -34.94
C ALA A 213 -4.04 0.55 -34.57
N ILE A 214 -3.76 0.15 -33.31
CA ILE A 214 -4.19 -1.13 -32.78
C ILE A 214 -5.63 -0.99 -32.31
N GLN A 215 -6.56 -1.68 -32.97
CA GLN A 215 -7.99 -1.69 -32.62
C GLN A 215 -8.21 -2.43 -31.30
N SER A 216 -7.82 -1.82 -30.19
CA SER A 216 -7.93 -2.32 -28.82
C SER A 216 -8.62 -1.29 -27.95
N LYS A 217 -9.46 -1.74 -27.01
CA LYS A 217 -10.03 -0.88 -25.96
C LYS A 217 -8.99 -0.17 -25.07
N HIS A 218 -7.72 -0.55 -25.22
CA HIS A 218 -6.59 0.02 -24.49
C HIS A 218 -5.72 0.94 -25.36
N ALA A 219 -6.10 1.20 -26.63
CA ALA A 219 -5.39 2.12 -27.50
C ALA A 219 -5.24 3.51 -26.85
N GLY A 220 -4.06 4.10 -26.92
CA GLY A 220 -3.73 5.37 -26.29
C GLY A 220 -3.38 5.29 -24.79
N LYS A 221 -3.48 4.13 -24.15
CA LYS A 221 -3.04 3.92 -22.76
C LYS A 221 -1.59 3.49 -22.70
N LYS A 222 -0.92 3.74 -21.57
CA LYS A 222 0.41 3.22 -21.29
C LYS A 222 0.36 1.74 -20.93
N LEU A 223 1.44 1.00 -21.14
CA LEU A 223 1.55 -0.40 -20.71
C LEU A 223 1.42 -0.53 -19.19
N SER A 224 1.83 0.47 -18.42
CA SER A 224 1.61 0.53 -16.95
C SER A 224 0.14 0.64 -16.54
N GLU A 225 -0.75 1.03 -17.44
CA GLU A 225 -2.18 1.25 -17.17
C GLU A 225 -3.05 0.04 -17.53
N VAL A 226 -2.45 -1.01 -18.10
CA VAL A 226 -3.17 -2.24 -18.44
C VAL A 226 -2.92 -3.33 -17.39
N SER A 227 -3.91 -4.22 -17.20
CA SER A 227 -3.75 -5.33 -16.25
C SER A 227 -2.69 -6.33 -16.73
N ALA A 228 -2.09 -7.06 -15.78
CA ALA A 228 -1.11 -8.10 -16.08
C ALA A 228 -1.64 -9.15 -17.09
N GLN A 229 -2.92 -9.50 -17.00
CA GLN A 229 -3.58 -10.43 -17.92
C GLN A 229 -3.66 -9.87 -19.35
N VAL A 230 -3.88 -8.57 -19.51
CA VAL A 230 -3.88 -7.90 -20.82
C VAL A 230 -2.46 -7.81 -21.37
N LEU A 231 -1.48 -7.52 -20.52
CA LEU A 231 -0.07 -7.49 -20.88
C LEU A 231 0.40 -8.86 -21.37
N GLU A 232 0.04 -9.93 -20.66
CA GLU A 232 0.32 -11.31 -21.06
C GLU A 232 -0.33 -11.66 -22.40
N TRP A 233 -1.57 -11.22 -22.63
CA TRP A 233 -2.26 -11.44 -23.89
C TRP A 233 -1.54 -10.73 -25.04
N TYR A 234 -1.10 -9.47 -24.86
CA TYR A 234 -0.30 -8.76 -25.85
C TYR A 234 1.02 -9.48 -26.15
N ALA A 235 1.71 -9.96 -25.13
CA ALA A 235 3.00 -10.64 -25.27
C ALA A 235 2.91 -12.01 -25.97
N THR A 236 1.82 -12.78 -25.71
CA THR A 236 1.77 -14.19 -26.10
C THR A 236 0.74 -14.51 -27.18
N LYS A 237 -0.46 -13.92 -27.10
CA LYS A 237 -1.63 -14.32 -27.91
C LYS A 237 -2.02 -13.35 -29.01
N MET A 238 -1.53 -12.10 -28.95
CA MET A 238 -1.87 -11.09 -29.95
C MET A 238 -1.33 -11.47 -31.32
N ALA A 239 -2.21 -11.44 -32.34
CA ALA A 239 -1.80 -11.63 -33.74
C ALA A 239 -1.04 -10.40 -34.22
N VAL A 240 0.10 -10.64 -34.88
CA VAL A 240 0.90 -9.57 -35.48
C VAL A 240 0.43 -9.36 -36.91
N THR A 241 -0.27 -8.24 -37.12
CA THR A 241 -0.82 -7.87 -38.45
C THR A 241 -0.20 -6.60 -39.02
N THR A 242 0.44 -5.78 -38.18
CA THR A 242 1.09 -4.53 -38.55
C THR A 242 2.43 -4.38 -37.82
N PRO A 243 3.35 -3.51 -38.30
CA PRO A 243 4.59 -3.21 -37.58
C PRO A 243 4.36 -2.73 -36.14
N GLU A 244 3.32 -1.93 -35.91
CA GLU A 244 2.96 -1.41 -34.59
C GLU A 244 2.51 -2.53 -33.67
N SER A 245 1.82 -3.56 -34.18
CA SER A 245 1.42 -4.73 -33.38
C SER A 245 2.63 -5.59 -32.98
N GLN A 246 3.66 -5.68 -33.84
CA GLN A 246 4.91 -6.33 -33.48
C GLN A 246 5.64 -5.58 -32.36
N VAL A 247 5.79 -4.26 -32.49
CA VAL A 247 6.42 -3.43 -31.46
C VAL A 247 5.71 -3.53 -30.12
N LEU A 248 4.37 -3.49 -30.11
CA LEU A 248 3.61 -3.67 -28.86
C LEU A 248 3.84 -5.03 -28.23
N LYS A 249 3.86 -6.10 -29.04
CA LYS A 249 4.11 -7.46 -28.58
C LYS A 249 5.49 -7.58 -27.94
N ASP A 250 6.51 -7.04 -28.58
CA ASP A 250 7.90 -7.11 -28.11
C ASP A 250 8.07 -6.30 -26.80
N LYS A 251 7.46 -5.11 -26.72
CA LYS A 251 7.49 -4.28 -25.50
C LYS A 251 6.74 -4.92 -24.33
N ALA A 252 5.58 -5.53 -24.60
CA ALA A 252 4.83 -6.27 -23.58
C ALA A 252 5.60 -7.51 -23.08
N ALA A 253 6.26 -8.25 -23.97
CA ALA A 253 7.09 -9.40 -23.61
C ALA A 253 8.32 -8.99 -22.80
N ALA A 254 9.00 -7.91 -23.18
CA ALA A 254 10.13 -7.37 -22.44
C ALA A 254 9.73 -6.93 -21.03
N LEU A 255 8.59 -6.23 -20.88
CA LEU A 255 8.08 -5.80 -19.58
C LEU A 255 7.75 -7.00 -18.67
N LEU A 256 7.13 -8.06 -19.20
CA LEU A 256 6.88 -9.28 -18.45
C LEU A 256 8.17 -9.99 -18.03
N ALA A 257 9.17 -10.05 -18.92
CA ALA A 257 10.46 -10.66 -18.62
C ALA A 257 11.18 -9.94 -17.46
N LEU A 258 11.12 -8.60 -17.43
CA LEU A 258 11.69 -7.79 -16.36
C LEU A 258 10.94 -7.94 -15.04
N GLN A 259 9.61 -8.16 -15.07
CA GLN A 259 8.79 -8.39 -13.87
C GLN A 259 8.98 -9.79 -13.26
N LEU A 260 9.49 -10.75 -14.03
CA LEU A 260 9.72 -12.14 -13.60
C LEU A 260 11.16 -12.39 -13.12
N GLN A 261 12.08 -11.45 -13.25
CA GLN A 261 13.44 -11.59 -12.72
C GLN A 261 13.40 -11.37 -11.21
N PRO A 262 13.80 -12.35 -10.38
CA PRO A 262 13.97 -12.12 -8.95
C PRO A 262 15.14 -11.15 -8.74
N ALA A 263 14.90 -10.15 -7.88
CA ALA A 263 15.93 -9.20 -7.43
C ALA A 263 17.01 -9.90 -6.60
#